data_a7e23d30a1ec89bd89c8d20c903065ee
#
_entry.id   a7e23d30a1ec89bd89c8d20c903065ee
#
_cell.length_a   1.000
_cell.length_b   1.000
_cell.length_c   1.000
_cell.angle_alpha   90.00
_cell.angle_beta   90.00
_cell.angle_gamma   90.00
#
_symmetry.space_group_name_H-M   'P 1'
#
loop_
_entity.id
_entity.type
_entity.pdbx_description
1 polymer ?
#
loop_
_entity_poly.entity_id
_entity_poly.type
_entity_poly.pdbx_seq_one_letter_code
_entity_poly.pdbx_strand_id
1 'polypeptide(L)'
;MQQRQTTLQQLFAGPVRLLAPMEGLTDPLMRQILTQIATDLGRPYDWSVSEFIRVTQHVLPAHVFYKYVPELHHDAKTASGTPIHIQLLGSETQLMAENAAYAAELGAPAIDINFGCPAKTVNSHRGGSVLLDEPETMYQIISAVRQAVPAHIPVSAKIRLGYTDTSRMDEIKAAIAASGADWLTIHARTKTQGYKPPAYWDKIQSFNTLDIPVIANGEIWNSEHAQNCMAQAGTRHLMLGRGAVTRPDLVAQIDREHSQISNDQTTLLWQTLIAHQIKFLQGEAKSDIVLVGRYKQWLAMLTKGYSEAKILWDSIKREKNKAAIISALQMSEQ
;
A
#
# COMPACT_ATOMS: atom_id res chain seq x y z
N MET A 1 3.64 -18.15 -19.88
CA MET A 1 4.74 -17.17 -19.91
C MET A 1 4.41 -15.93 -20.74
N GLN A 2 4.04 -16.05 -21.99
CA GLN A 2 3.76 -14.91 -22.88
C GLN A 2 2.69 -13.94 -22.33
N GLN A 3 1.58 -14.46 -21.81
CA GLN A 3 0.51 -13.63 -21.22
C GLN A 3 1.00 -12.81 -20.00
N ARG A 4 1.81 -13.42 -19.10
CA ARG A 4 2.41 -12.70 -17.95
C ARG A 4 3.35 -11.58 -18.42
N GLN A 5 4.21 -11.84 -19.38
CA GLN A 5 5.10 -10.81 -19.93
C GLN A 5 4.31 -9.64 -20.54
N THR A 6 3.22 -9.93 -21.27
CA THR A 6 2.34 -8.88 -21.79
C THR A 6 1.69 -8.08 -20.67
N THR A 7 1.20 -8.73 -19.61
CA THR A 7 0.64 -8.05 -18.43
C THR A 7 1.67 -7.14 -17.77
N LEU A 8 2.90 -7.63 -17.53
CA LEU A 8 3.97 -6.83 -16.92
C LEU A 8 4.40 -5.65 -17.81
N GLN A 9 4.51 -5.86 -19.11
CA GLN A 9 4.80 -4.78 -20.06
C GLN A 9 3.71 -3.69 -20.03
N GLN A 10 2.44 -4.07 -19.91
CA GLN A 10 1.34 -3.12 -19.79
C GLN A 10 1.38 -2.39 -18.45
N LEU A 11 1.57 -3.10 -17.32
CA LEU A 11 1.63 -2.52 -15.99
C LEU A 11 2.77 -1.50 -15.84
N PHE A 12 3.92 -1.75 -16.45
CA PHE A 12 5.11 -0.93 -16.33
C PHE A 12 5.46 -0.12 -17.60
N ALA A 13 4.50 0.05 -18.51
CA ALA A 13 4.69 0.86 -19.71
C ALA A 13 4.97 2.34 -19.39
N GLY A 14 4.39 2.86 -18.30
CA GLY A 14 4.57 4.22 -17.79
C GLY A 14 5.07 4.25 -16.36
N PRO A 15 5.17 5.46 -15.75
CA PRO A 15 5.38 5.60 -14.31
C PRO A 15 4.20 5.00 -13.54
N VAL A 16 4.49 4.13 -12.58
CA VAL A 16 3.47 3.46 -11.75
C VAL A 16 3.32 4.17 -10.41
N ARG A 17 2.08 4.34 -9.96
CA ARG A 17 1.71 4.92 -8.66
C ARG A 17 0.80 3.96 -7.90
N LEU A 18 1.28 3.45 -6.78
CA LEU A 18 0.58 2.49 -5.95
C LEU A 18 0.14 3.10 -4.63
N LEU A 19 -1.03 2.67 -4.16
CA LEU A 19 -1.42 2.89 -2.77
C LEU A 19 -0.87 1.75 -1.90
N ALA A 20 -0.11 2.11 -0.86
CA ALA A 20 0.60 1.17 0.00
C ALA A 20 -0.33 0.41 0.96
N PRO A 21 0.00 -0.86 1.28
CA PRO A 21 -0.63 -1.59 2.37
C PRO A 21 -0.18 -0.99 3.71
N MET A 22 -1.15 -0.58 4.54
CA MET A 22 -0.89 -0.05 5.88
C MET A 22 -1.90 -0.64 6.86
N GLU A 23 -1.48 -1.62 7.67
CA GLU A 23 -2.33 -2.31 8.64
C GLU A 23 -3.04 -1.31 9.57
N GLY A 24 -4.35 -1.46 9.71
CA GLY A 24 -5.21 -0.58 10.51
C GLY A 24 -5.40 0.83 9.93
N LEU A 25 -4.96 1.09 8.71
CA LEU A 25 -5.09 2.40 8.08
C LEU A 25 -5.71 2.32 6.67
N THR A 26 -5.16 1.48 5.78
CA THR A 26 -5.70 1.30 4.42
C THR A 26 -6.57 0.06 4.31
N ASP A 27 -7.57 -0.06 5.20
CA ASP A 27 -8.62 -1.07 5.11
C ASP A 27 -9.52 -0.87 3.88
N PRO A 28 -10.46 -1.76 3.61
CA PRO A 28 -11.33 -1.66 2.44
C PRO A 28 -12.02 -0.29 2.29
N LEU A 29 -12.55 0.27 3.40
CA LEU A 29 -13.24 1.56 3.38
C LEU A 29 -12.28 2.70 2.99
N MET A 30 -11.10 2.75 3.60
CA MET A 30 -10.10 3.77 3.29
C MET A 30 -9.59 3.63 1.85
N ARG A 31 -9.35 2.40 1.36
CA ARG A 31 -8.97 2.18 -0.05
C ARG A 31 -10.02 2.72 -1.01
N GLN A 32 -11.31 2.43 -0.75
CA GLN A 32 -12.41 2.96 -1.56
C GLN A 32 -12.38 4.49 -1.62
N ILE A 33 -12.19 5.16 -0.48
CA ILE A 33 -12.17 6.63 -0.42
C ILE A 33 -10.96 7.20 -1.16
N LEU A 34 -9.76 6.70 -0.87
CA LEU A 34 -8.54 7.25 -1.46
C LEU A 34 -8.45 7.00 -2.98
N THR A 35 -8.89 5.83 -3.44
CA THR A 35 -8.89 5.52 -4.88
C THR A 35 -9.98 6.29 -5.61
N GLN A 36 -11.13 6.53 -4.99
CA GLN A 36 -12.17 7.38 -5.56
C GLN A 36 -11.67 8.81 -5.73
N ILE A 37 -11.09 9.41 -4.69
CA ILE A 37 -10.51 10.77 -4.76
C ILE A 37 -9.47 10.86 -5.88
N ALA A 38 -8.57 9.88 -5.97
CA ALA A 38 -7.54 9.86 -7.00
C ALA A 38 -8.15 9.80 -8.43
N THR A 39 -9.23 9.04 -8.60
CA THR A 39 -9.96 8.94 -9.87
C THR A 39 -10.69 10.24 -10.20
N ASP A 40 -11.36 10.85 -9.22
CA ASP A 40 -12.09 12.12 -9.38
C ASP A 40 -11.14 13.28 -9.78
N LEU A 41 -9.89 13.21 -9.32
CA LEU A 41 -8.82 14.14 -9.69
C LEU A 41 -8.11 13.79 -11.04
N GLY A 42 -8.62 12.81 -11.77
CA GLY A 42 -8.10 12.42 -13.09
C GLY A 42 -6.78 11.63 -13.06
N ARG A 43 -6.30 11.22 -11.88
CA ARG A 43 -5.09 10.38 -11.75
C ARG A 43 -5.36 9.20 -10.81
N PRO A 44 -6.06 8.14 -11.27
CA PRO A 44 -6.26 6.94 -10.47
C PRO A 44 -4.92 6.28 -10.12
N TYR A 45 -4.89 5.55 -9.00
CA TYR A 45 -3.78 4.64 -8.72
C TYR A 45 -3.77 3.52 -9.77
N ASP A 46 -2.59 3.09 -10.21
CA ASP A 46 -2.44 1.96 -11.13
C ASP A 46 -2.92 0.67 -10.46
N TRP A 47 -2.63 0.49 -9.16
CA TRP A 47 -3.28 -0.47 -8.26
C TRP A 47 -3.07 -0.09 -6.80
N SER A 48 -3.81 -0.74 -5.90
CA SER A 48 -3.58 -0.70 -4.46
C SER A 48 -3.21 -2.11 -3.97
N VAL A 49 -2.45 -2.17 -2.88
CA VAL A 49 -2.14 -3.44 -2.21
C VAL A 49 -2.97 -3.52 -0.93
N SER A 50 -3.58 -4.67 -0.67
CA SER A 50 -4.39 -4.89 0.53
C SER A 50 -3.54 -4.84 1.80
N GLU A 51 -4.15 -4.61 2.95
CA GLU A 51 -3.54 -4.99 4.22
C GLU A 51 -3.14 -6.46 4.14
N PHE A 52 -2.04 -6.84 4.80
CA PHE A 52 -1.58 -8.22 4.70
C PHE A 52 -2.54 -9.21 5.37
N ILE A 53 -2.75 -10.34 4.71
CA ILE A 53 -3.42 -11.49 5.27
C ILE A 53 -2.36 -12.39 5.90
N ARG A 54 -2.48 -12.63 7.21
CA ARG A 54 -1.49 -13.41 7.94
C ARG A 54 -1.72 -14.91 7.79
N VAL A 55 -0.77 -15.59 7.18
CA VAL A 55 -0.71 -17.04 7.04
C VAL A 55 0.07 -17.63 8.21
N THR A 56 -0.50 -18.62 8.94
CA THR A 56 0.13 -19.19 10.13
C THR A 56 0.18 -20.72 10.13
N GLN A 57 -0.94 -21.41 10.28
CA GLN A 57 -0.97 -22.85 10.56
C GLN A 57 -1.75 -23.69 9.52
N HIS A 58 -2.52 -23.06 8.66
CA HIS A 58 -3.37 -23.75 7.68
C HIS A 58 -3.72 -22.83 6.51
N VAL A 59 -4.29 -23.42 5.47
CA VAL A 59 -4.92 -22.65 4.38
C VAL A 59 -6.14 -21.94 4.94
N LEU A 60 -6.16 -20.63 4.75
CA LEU A 60 -7.20 -19.76 5.29
C LEU A 60 -8.49 -19.94 4.51
N PRO A 61 -9.67 -19.96 5.17
CA PRO A 61 -10.94 -20.06 4.48
C PRO A 61 -11.28 -18.75 3.73
N ALA A 62 -12.09 -18.85 2.67
CA ALA A 62 -12.44 -17.74 1.78
C ALA A 62 -12.93 -16.49 2.49
N HIS A 63 -13.71 -16.63 3.58
CA HIS A 63 -14.24 -15.48 4.31
C HIS A 63 -13.15 -14.59 4.93
N VAL A 64 -11.94 -15.13 5.19
CA VAL A 64 -10.80 -14.34 5.65
C VAL A 64 -10.31 -13.43 4.52
N PHE A 65 -10.18 -13.97 3.30
CA PHE A 65 -9.80 -13.17 2.12
C PHE A 65 -10.84 -12.08 1.85
N TYR A 66 -12.13 -12.41 1.82
CA TYR A 66 -13.21 -11.43 1.61
C TYR A 66 -13.30 -10.37 2.71
N LYS A 67 -12.90 -10.70 3.95
CA LYS A 67 -12.84 -9.71 5.04
C LYS A 67 -11.79 -8.63 4.78
N TYR A 68 -10.62 -9.00 4.28
CA TYR A 68 -9.51 -8.07 3.98
C TYR A 68 -9.63 -7.45 2.60
N VAL A 69 -10.24 -8.16 1.66
CA VAL A 69 -10.39 -7.77 0.25
C VAL A 69 -11.81 -8.10 -0.24
N PRO A 70 -12.83 -7.36 0.24
CA PRO A 70 -14.21 -7.55 -0.24
C PRO A 70 -14.34 -7.24 -1.73
N GLU A 71 -13.40 -6.50 -2.30
CA GLU A 71 -13.29 -6.21 -3.71
C GLU A 71 -13.20 -7.47 -4.59
N LEU A 72 -12.81 -8.62 -4.03
CA LEU A 72 -12.85 -9.94 -4.72
C LEU A 72 -14.26 -10.31 -5.22
N HIS A 73 -15.32 -9.77 -4.60
CA HIS A 73 -16.69 -9.93 -5.12
C HIS A 73 -16.97 -9.07 -6.36
N HIS A 74 -16.04 -8.19 -6.74
CA HIS A 74 -16.17 -7.21 -7.81
C HIS A 74 -14.88 -7.15 -8.67
N ASP A 75 -14.45 -8.30 -9.20
CA ASP A 75 -13.24 -8.46 -10.03
C ASP A 75 -11.97 -7.92 -9.38
N ALA A 76 -11.89 -8.00 -8.05
CA ALA A 76 -10.80 -7.45 -7.23
C ALA A 76 -10.50 -5.96 -7.53
N LYS A 77 -11.54 -5.14 -7.74
CA LYS A 77 -11.42 -3.71 -8.00
C LYS A 77 -12.25 -2.90 -7.02
N THR A 78 -11.74 -1.72 -6.68
CA THR A 78 -12.55 -0.71 -5.99
C THR A 78 -13.69 -0.21 -6.89
N ALA A 79 -14.68 0.47 -6.32
CA ALA A 79 -15.78 1.06 -7.11
C ALA A 79 -15.28 2.06 -8.17
N SER A 80 -14.13 2.70 -7.94
CA SER A 80 -13.47 3.60 -8.90
C SER A 80 -12.63 2.86 -9.95
N GLY A 81 -12.61 1.51 -9.94
CA GLY A 81 -11.91 0.68 -10.92
C GLY A 81 -10.45 0.35 -10.60
N THR A 82 -9.90 0.81 -9.48
CA THR A 82 -8.51 0.51 -9.09
C THR A 82 -8.37 -0.96 -8.70
N PRO A 83 -7.46 -1.75 -9.33
CA PRO A 83 -7.21 -3.13 -8.97
C PRO A 83 -6.61 -3.26 -7.56
N ILE A 84 -6.95 -4.34 -6.84
CA ILE A 84 -6.42 -4.65 -5.52
C ILE A 84 -5.57 -5.92 -5.58
N HIS A 85 -4.26 -5.77 -5.37
CA HIS A 85 -3.35 -6.90 -5.22
C HIS A 85 -3.42 -7.43 -3.79
N ILE A 86 -3.47 -8.77 -3.64
CA ILE A 86 -3.58 -9.40 -2.32
C ILE A 86 -2.20 -9.55 -1.71
N GLN A 87 -2.00 -8.99 -0.51
CA GLN A 87 -0.75 -9.15 0.22
C GLN A 87 -0.87 -10.27 1.26
N LEU A 88 0.09 -11.22 1.21
CA LEU A 88 0.24 -12.29 2.18
C LEU A 88 1.46 -12.05 3.07
N LEU A 89 1.38 -12.51 4.32
CA LEU A 89 2.48 -12.47 5.28
C LEU A 89 2.55 -13.78 6.05
N GLY A 90 3.68 -14.44 6.00
CA GLY A 90 3.96 -15.69 6.70
C GLY A 90 5.41 -16.10 6.54
N SER A 91 5.81 -17.21 7.17
CA SER A 91 7.17 -17.74 7.12
C SER A 91 7.24 -19.22 6.70
N GLU A 92 6.10 -19.89 6.67
CA GLU A 92 6.00 -21.30 6.30
C GLU A 92 5.80 -21.41 4.79
N THR A 93 6.83 -21.89 4.08
CA THR A 93 6.93 -21.88 2.62
C THR A 93 5.74 -22.56 1.94
N GLN A 94 5.37 -23.76 2.39
CA GLN A 94 4.28 -24.53 1.80
C GLN A 94 2.93 -23.85 2.02
N LEU A 95 2.65 -23.39 3.25
CA LEU A 95 1.41 -22.69 3.56
C LEU A 95 1.29 -21.35 2.83
N MET A 96 2.40 -20.64 2.62
CA MET A 96 2.41 -19.42 1.82
C MET A 96 2.04 -19.71 0.37
N ALA A 97 2.59 -20.77 -0.22
CA ALA A 97 2.28 -21.22 -1.58
C ALA A 97 0.81 -21.63 -1.75
N GLU A 98 0.27 -22.43 -0.82
CA GLU A 98 -1.13 -22.89 -0.84
C GLU A 98 -2.12 -21.73 -0.67
N ASN A 99 -1.87 -20.81 0.25
CA ASN A 99 -2.72 -19.62 0.43
C ASN A 99 -2.65 -18.67 -0.77
N ALA A 100 -1.48 -18.55 -1.42
CA ALA A 100 -1.32 -17.76 -2.63
C ALA A 100 -2.07 -18.37 -3.82
N ALA A 101 -2.01 -19.68 -4.00
CA ALA A 101 -2.78 -20.39 -5.02
C ALA A 101 -4.29 -20.21 -4.78
N TYR A 102 -4.73 -20.35 -3.54
CA TYR A 102 -6.12 -20.15 -3.17
C TYR A 102 -6.59 -18.70 -3.37
N ALA A 103 -5.77 -17.71 -3.04
CA ALA A 103 -6.07 -16.32 -3.34
C ALA A 103 -6.25 -16.08 -4.86
N ALA A 104 -5.43 -16.73 -5.68
CA ALA A 104 -5.54 -16.68 -7.14
C ALA A 104 -6.86 -17.33 -7.62
N GLU A 105 -7.28 -18.47 -7.05
CA GLU A 105 -8.59 -19.10 -7.33
C GLU A 105 -9.77 -18.20 -6.96
N LEU A 106 -9.64 -17.39 -5.89
CA LEU A 106 -10.64 -16.40 -5.48
C LEU A 106 -10.66 -15.15 -6.37
N GLY A 107 -9.78 -15.04 -7.35
CA GLY A 107 -9.75 -13.96 -8.33
C GLY A 107 -8.72 -12.86 -8.05
N ALA A 108 -7.69 -13.12 -7.25
CA ALA A 108 -6.60 -12.16 -7.05
C ALA A 108 -5.92 -11.81 -8.39
N PRO A 109 -5.80 -10.53 -8.78
CA PRO A 109 -5.12 -10.14 -10.01
C PRO A 109 -3.60 -10.21 -9.90
N ALA A 110 -3.05 -10.16 -8.70
CA ALA A 110 -1.65 -10.36 -8.36
C ALA A 110 -1.50 -10.71 -6.87
N ILE A 111 -0.41 -11.38 -6.54
CA ILE A 111 -0.03 -11.72 -5.16
C ILE A 111 1.21 -10.89 -4.77
N ASP A 112 1.18 -10.24 -3.62
CA ASP A 112 2.32 -9.54 -3.03
C ASP A 112 2.73 -10.22 -1.71
N ILE A 113 4.04 -10.36 -1.46
CA ILE A 113 4.56 -11.02 -0.26
C ILE A 113 5.24 -9.99 0.63
N ASN A 114 4.80 -9.91 1.89
CA ASN A 114 5.29 -8.93 2.85
C ASN A 114 6.50 -9.43 3.64
N PHE A 115 7.68 -8.88 3.36
CA PHE A 115 8.91 -9.03 4.15
C PHE A 115 9.32 -7.72 4.85
N GLY A 116 8.39 -6.80 5.05
CA GLY A 116 8.69 -5.47 5.58
C GLY A 116 7.95 -5.10 6.86
N CYS A 117 7.00 -5.91 7.35
CA CYS A 117 6.22 -5.60 8.56
C CYS A 117 7.12 -5.57 9.80
N PRO A 118 7.20 -4.42 10.53
CA PRO A 118 8.07 -4.28 11.70
C PRO A 118 7.40 -4.68 13.02
N ALA A 119 6.13 -5.10 13.00
CA ALA A 119 5.34 -5.40 14.19
C ALA A 119 5.97 -6.52 15.04
N LYS A 120 6.11 -6.29 16.35
CA LYS A 120 6.71 -7.28 17.28
C LYS A 120 5.98 -8.62 17.25
N THR A 121 4.64 -8.60 17.24
CA THR A 121 3.79 -9.80 17.17
C THR A 121 3.94 -10.59 15.88
N VAL A 122 4.30 -9.96 14.78
CA VAL A 122 4.61 -10.60 13.51
C VAL A 122 6.00 -11.20 13.55
N ASN A 123 6.98 -10.42 13.98
CA ASN A 123 8.39 -10.83 14.03
C ASN A 123 8.65 -11.95 15.05
N SER A 124 7.95 -11.97 16.19
CA SER A 124 8.06 -13.06 17.17
C SER A 124 7.58 -14.42 16.64
N HIS A 125 6.80 -14.44 15.57
CA HIS A 125 6.37 -15.63 14.86
C HIS A 125 7.13 -15.82 13.52
N ARG A 126 8.34 -15.28 13.43
CA ARG A 126 9.26 -15.38 12.29
C ARG A 126 8.68 -14.86 10.96
N GLY A 127 7.69 -13.95 10.97
CA GLY A 127 7.11 -13.35 9.77
C GLY A 127 7.55 -11.91 9.54
N GLY A 128 7.32 -11.40 8.32
CA GLY A 128 7.60 -10.03 7.96
C GLY A 128 9.09 -9.68 7.95
N SER A 129 9.47 -8.56 8.58
CA SER A 129 10.82 -8.01 8.43
C SER A 129 11.95 -8.83 9.07
N VAL A 130 11.66 -9.79 9.95
CA VAL A 130 12.69 -10.69 10.51
C VAL A 130 13.30 -11.59 9.42
N LEU A 131 12.54 -11.89 8.37
CA LEU A 131 13.02 -12.71 7.25
C LEU A 131 14.08 -11.99 6.39
N LEU A 132 14.28 -10.68 6.58
CA LEU A 132 15.37 -9.95 5.93
C LEU A 132 16.77 -10.42 6.41
N ASP A 133 16.83 -11.08 7.58
CA ASP A 133 18.04 -11.74 8.07
C ASP A 133 18.15 -13.20 7.57
N GLU A 134 17.17 -13.68 6.79
CA GLU A 134 17.09 -15.04 6.24
C GLU A 134 16.81 -15.00 4.71
N PRO A 135 17.72 -14.47 3.86
CA PRO A 135 17.49 -14.33 2.42
C PRO A 135 17.15 -15.64 1.71
N GLU A 136 17.73 -16.76 2.17
CA GLU A 136 17.40 -18.11 1.64
C GLU A 136 15.92 -18.47 1.90
N THR A 137 15.39 -18.17 3.09
CA THR A 137 13.97 -18.38 3.40
C THR A 137 13.09 -17.48 2.52
N MET A 138 13.50 -16.24 2.26
CA MET A 138 12.78 -15.35 1.33
C MET A 138 12.73 -15.93 -0.08
N TYR A 139 13.86 -16.42 -0.59
CA TYR A 139 13.94 -17.10 -1.90
C TYR A 139 12.97 -18.28 -1.96
N GLN A 140 13.00 -19.17 -0.95
CA GLN A 140 12.16 -20.35 -0.89
C GLN A 140 10.67 -20.01 -0.89
N ILE A 141 10.25 -19.02 -0.09
CA ILE A 141 8.86 -18.57 -0.03
C ILE A 141 8.41 -18.01 -1.38
N ILE A 142 9.18 -17.07 -1.97
CA ILE A 142 8.78 -16.43 -3.22
C ILE A 142 8.73 -17.46 -4.36
N SER A 143 9.73 -18.35 -4.44
CA SER A 143 9.80 -19.39 -5.46
C SER A 143 8.63 -20.37 -5.35
N ALA A 144 8.29 -20.81 -4.14
CA ALA A 144 7.16 -21.71 -3.91
C ALA A 144 5.82 -21.04 -4.26
N VAL A 145 5.63 -19.79 -3.85
CA VAL A 145 4.45 -18.98 -4.23
C VAL A 145 4.39 -18.82 -5.76
N ARG A 146 5.51 -18.50 -6.42
CA ARG A 146 5.55 -18.36 -7.89
C ARG A 146 5.18 -19.65 -8.61
N GLN A 147 5.60 -20.79 -8.10
CA GLN A 147 5.29 -22.11 -8.67
C GLN A 147 3.82 -22.51 -8.47
N ALA A 148 3.23 -22.18 -7.33
CA ALA A 148 1.86 -22.51 -6.98
C ALA A 148 0.82 -21.59 -7.66
N VAL A 149 1.15 -20.31 -7.86
CA VAL A 149 0.24 -19.33 -8.49
C VAL A 149 0.24 -19.51 -10.02
N PRO A 150 -0.93 -19.48 -10.69
CA PRO A 150 -1.02 -19.58 -12.15
C PRO A 150 -0.06 -18.62 -12.87
N ALA A 151 0.55 -19.08 -13.95
CA ALA A 151 1.63 -18.37 -14.64
C ALA A 151 1.24 -16.97 -15.18
N HIS A 152 -0.05 -16.70 -15.37
CA HIS A 152 -0.52 -15.39 -15.84
C HIS A 152 -0.73 -14.37 -14.72
N ILE A 153 -0.80 -14.80 -13.46
CA ILE A 153 -0.96 -13.93 -12.28
C ILE A 153 0.43 -13.55 -11.75
N PRO A 154 0.78 -12.26 -11.70
CA PRO A 154 2.06 -11.80 -11.17
C PRO A 154 2.24 -12.08 -9.68
N VAL A 155 3.50 -12.26 -9.27
CA VAL A 155 3.93 -12.41 -7.88
C VAL A 155 5.01 -11.37 -7.58
N SER A 156 4.82 -10.54 -6.57
CA SER A 156 5.77 -9.51 -6.14
C SER A 156 6.20 -9.68 -4.69
N ALA A 157 7.23 -8.96 -4.32
CA ALA A 157 7.69 -8.88 -2.94
C ALA A 157 7.78 -7.43 -2.48
N LYS A 158 7.45 -7.19 -1.20
CA LYS A 158 7.63 -5.90 -0.54
C LYS A 158 8.57 -6.05 0.64
N ILE A 159 9.73 -5.38 0.57
CA ILE A 159 10.82 -5.47 1.53
C ILE A 159 11.14 -4.13 2.22
N ARG A 160 12.06 -4.18 3.17
CA ARG A 160 12.86 -3.07 3.67
C ARG A 160 14.33 -3.27 3.27
N LEU A 161 15.18 -2.27 3.55
CA LEU A 161 16.63 -2.30 3.26
C LEU A 161 17.41 -3.33 4.10
N GLY A 162 16.77 -3.94 5.09
CA GLY A 162 17.31 -4.93 6.00
C GLY A 162 16.57 -4.91 7.33
N TYR A 163 16.94 -5.79 8.25
CA TYR A 163 16.35 -5.86 9.59
C TYR A 163 17.01 -4.84 10.52
N THR A 164 18.25 -5.08 10.93
CA THR A 164 19.00 -4.16 11.80
C THR A 164 19.70 -3.07 11.00
N ASP A 165 20.37 -3.44 9.94
CA ASP A 165 21.16 -2.59 9.06
C ASP A 165 21.06 -3.04 7.59
N THR A 166 21.93 -2.56 6.73
CA THR A 166 21.92 -2.83 5.29
C THR A 166 22.97 -3.85 4.85
N SER A 167 23.65 -4.53 5.77
CA SER A 167 24.77 -5.44 5.47
C SER A 167 24.37 -6.63 4.58
N ARG A 168 23.10 -7.07 4.66
CA ARG A 168 22.59 -8.20 3.87
C ARG A 168 21.88 -7.82 2.57
N MET A 169 21.98 -6.56 2.14
CA MET A 169 21.29 -6.09 0.92
C MET A 169 21.67 -6.90 -0.32
N ASP A 170 22.94 -7.27 -0.49
CA ASP A 170 23.38 -8.05 -1.64
C ASP A 170 22.84 -9.49 -1.62
N GLU A 171 22.76 -10.11 -0.45
CA GLU A 171 22.14 -11.42 -0.27
C GLU A 171 20.63 -11.38 -0.54
N ILE A 172 19.94 -10.36 -0.03
CA ILE A 172 18.50 -10.13 -0.30
C ILE A 172 18.29 -9.93 -1.81
N LYS A 173 19.12 -9.12 -2.45
CA LYS A 173 19.05 -8.87 -3.89
C LYS A 173 19.25 -10.17 -4.69
N ALA A 174 20.23 -10.99 -4.34
CA ALA A 174 20.46 -12.29 -4.98
C ALA A 174 19.27 -13.24 -4.80
N ALA A 175 18.69 -13.30 -3.61
CA ALA A 175 17.49 -14.10 -3.32
C ALA A 175 16.29 -13.67 -4.18
N ILE A 176 16.04 -12.36 -4.30
CA ILE A 176 14.98 -11.81 -5.17
C ILE A 176 15.25 -12.15 -6.64
N ALA A 177 16.48 -11.94 -7.13
CA ALA A 177 16.85 -12.22 -8.52
C ALA A 177 16.56 -13.67 -8.92
N ALA A 178 16.84 -14.62 -8.03
CA ALA A 178 16.66 -16.04 -8.27
C ALA A 178 15.22 -16.54 -8.08
N SER A 179 14.36 -15.78 -7.36
CA SER A 179 13.08 -16.26 -6.85
C SER A 179 11.94 -16.32 -7.88
N GLY A 180 12.08 -15.60 -9.01
CA GLY A 180 11.01 -15.48 -10.01
C GLY A 180 9.95 -14.43 -9.65
N ALA A 181 10.22 -13.51 -8.73
CA ALA A 181 9.39 -12.34 -8.49
C ALA A 181 9.26 -11.47 -9.75
N ASP A 182 8.09 -10.88 -9.96
CA ASP A 182 7.79 -10.05 -11.13
C ASP A 182 8.14 -8.57 -10.95
N TRP A 183 8.12 -8.07 -9.73
CA TRP A 183 8.66 -6.77 -9.33
C TRP A 183 8.97 -6.74 -7.84
N LEU A 184 9.70 -5.72 -7.43
CA LEU A 184 10.11 -5.51 -6.06
C LEU A 184 9.70 -4.12 -5.57
N THR A 185 9.03 -4.04 -4.41
CA THR A 185 8.77 -2.77 -3.71
C THR A 185 9.68 -2.64 -2.50
N ILE A 186 10.41 -1.52 -2.38
CA ILE A 186 11.38 -1.31 -1.31
C ILE A 186 10.99 -0.11 -0.45
N HIS A 187 10.73 -0.33 0.83
CA HIS A 187 10.66 0.75 1.80
C HIS A 187 12.10 1.16 2.19
N ALA A 188 12.45 2.40 1.90
CA ALA A 188 13.79 2.97 2.02
C ALA A 188 14.29 3.13 3.47
N ARG A 189 14.08 2.14 4.33
CA ARG A 189 14.54 2.05 5.72
C ARG A 189 14.75 0.59 6.13
N THR A 190 15.60 0.37 7.12
CA THR A 190 15.64 -0.91 7.83
C THR A 190 14.44 -1.01 8.79
N LYS A 191 14.22 -2.21 9.34
CA LYS A 191 13.18 -2.42 10.36
C LYS A 191 13.48 -1.60 11.63
N THR A 192 14.73 -1.53 12.08
CA THR A 192 15.12 -0.81 13.29
C THR A 192 14.98 0.71 13.16
N GLN A 193 15.14 1.27 11.96
CA GLN A 193 14.87 2.67 11.68
C GLN A 193 13.37 3.00 11.73
N GLY A 194 12.50 1.99 11.59
CA GLY A 194 11.05 2.12 11.72
C GLY A 194 10.46 3.11 10.72
N TYR A 195 9.93 4.22 11.22
CA TYR A 195 9.32 5.29 10.44
C TYR A 195 9.96 6.67 10.70
N LYS A 196 11.13 6.69 11.37
CA LYS A 196 11.84 7.94 11.67
C LYS A 196 12.56 8.46 10.42
N PRO A 197 12.44 9.75 10.06
CA PRO A 197 13.20 10.31 8.95
C PRO A 197 14.71 10.28 9.26
N PRO A 198 15.56 10.26 8.19
CA PRO A 198 15.22 10.25 6.77
C PRO A 198 14.86 8.87 6.23
N ALA A 199 14.30 8.80 5.00
CA ALA A 199 14.32 7.61 4.17
C ALA A 199 15.60 7.62 3.33
N TYR A 200 16.19 6.46 3.11
CA TYR A 200 17.47 6.31 2.40
C TYR A 200 17.19 5.84 0.96
N TRP A 201 16.65 6.72 0.13
CA TRP A 201 16.23 6.40 -1.23
C TRP A 201 17.41 6.00 -2.13
N ASP A 202 18.60 6.58 -1.90
CA ASP A 202 19.84 6.25 -2.57
C ASP A 202 20.19 4.75 -2.49
N LYS A 203 19.85 4.09 -1.38
CA LYS A 203 20.11 2.65 -1.19
C LYS A 203 19.27 1.77 -2.11
N ILE A 204 18.10 2.26 -2.57
CA ILE A 204 17.25 1.53 -3.52
C ILE A 204 17.95 1.38 -4.87
N GLN A 205 18.80 2.33 -5.27
CA GLN A 205 19.47 2.33 -6.56
C GLN A 205 20.27 1.04 -6.84
N SER A 206 20.83 0.41 -5.79
CA SER A 206 21.57 -0.84 -5.94
C SER A 206 20.71 -2.02 -6.44
N PHE A 207 19.40 -1.96 -6.26
CA PHE A 207 18.45 -2.99 -6.71
C PHE A 207 18.03 -2.81 -8.18
N ASN A 208 18.33 -1.68 -8.82
CA ASN A 208 18.03 -1.48 -10.25
C ASN A 208 18.88 -2.34 -11.19
N THR A 209 19.82 -3.11 -10.65
CA THR A 209 20.55 -4.16 -11.38
C THR A 209 19.74 -5.46 -11.52
N LEU A 210 18.59 -5.57 -10.85
CA LEU A 210 17.65 -6.66 -11.04
C LEU A 210 16.95 -6.53 -12.41
N ASP A 211 16.70 -7.65 -13.05
CA ASP A 211 15.96 -7.71 -14.32
C ASP A 211 14.42 -7.67 -14.11
N ILE A 212 13.99 -6.92 -13.10
CA ILE A 212 12.59 -6.70 -12.74
C ILE A 212 12.38 -5.24 -12.32
N PRO A 213 11.15 -4.69 -12.49
CA PRO A 213 10.84 -3.35 -12.02
C PRO A 213 11.02 -3.19 -10.51
N VAL A 214 11.63 -2.06 -10.11
CA VAL A 214 11.80 -1.66 -8.71
C VAL A 214 10.92 -0.45 -8.40
N ILE A 215 10.14 -0.53 -7.33
CA ILE A 215 9.21 0.50 -6.87
C ILE A 215 9.72 1.08 -5.56
N ALA A 216 9.94 2.40 -5.52
CA ALA A 216 10.41 3.08 -4.32
C ALA A 216 9.24 3.45 -3.39
N ASN A 217 9.48 3.28 -2.08
CA ASN A 217 8.50 3.59 -1.04
C ASN A 217 9.18 4.22 0.19
N GLY A 218 8.47 5.11 0.87
CA GLY A 218 8.88 5.69 2.15
C GLY A 218 9.12 7.20 2.08
N GLU A 219 8.56 7.94 3.03
CA GLU A 219 8.73 9.39 3.28
C GLU A 219 8.34 10.31 2.11
N ILE A 220 7.42 9.90 1.25
CA ILE A 220 6.89 10.70 0.14
C ILE A 220 5.65 11.44 0.66
N TRP A 221 5.77 12.76 0.89
CA TRP A 221 4.73 13.60 1.48
C TRP A 221 4.21 14.69 0.54
N ASN A 222 4.94 15.01 -0.52
CA ASN A 222 4.63 16.02 -1.51
C ASN A 222 5.33 15.71 -2.84
N SER A 223 5.11 16.50 -3.87
CA SER A 223 5.71 16.32 -5.20
C SER A 223 7.23 16.45 -5.18
N GLU A 224 7.80 17.36 -4.39
CA GLU A 224 9.24 17.52 -4.24
C GLU A 224 9.89 16.25 -3.65
N HIS A 225 9.29 15.67 -2.59
CA HIS A 225 9.76 14.40 -2.04
C HIS A 225 9.66 13.28 -3.07
N ALA A 226 8.64 13.26 -3.92
CA ALA A 226 8.49 12.27 -4.98
C ALA A 226 9.59 12.39 -6.04
N GLN A 227 9.90 13.62 -6.49
CA GLN A 227 10.97 13.90 -7.44
C GLN A 227 12.34 13.50 -6.87
N ASN A 228 12.63 13.89 -5.63
CA ASN A 228 13.86 13.53 -4.92
C ASN A 228 13.99 12.01 -4.75
N CYS A 229 12.87 11.34 -4.41
CA CYS A 229 12.84 9.87 -4.29
C CYS A 229 13.13 9.20 -5.63
N MET A 230 12.50 9.62 -6.71
CA MET A 230 12.74 9.06 -8.05
C MET A 230 14.18 9.28 -8.49
N ALA A 231 14.73 10.47 -8.28
CA ALA A 231 16.10 10.80 -8.66
C ALA A 231 17.15 9.97 -7.87
N GLN A 232 17.00 9.86 -6.55
CA GLN A 232 17.93 9.13 -5.69
C GLN A 232 17.79 7.61 -5.83
N ALA A 233 16.55 7.11 -5.93
CA ALA A 233 16.31 5.67 -6.10
C ALA A 233 16.59 5.17 -7.52
N GLY A 234 16.69 6.04 -8.50
CA GLY A 234 16.89 5.68 -9.90
C GLY A 234 15.70 4.93 -10.51
N THR A 235 14.49 5.15 -10.00
CA THR A 235 13.26 4.54 -10.53
C THR A 235 12.16 5.57 -10.65
N ARG A 236 11.29 5.42 -11.64
CA ARG A 236 10.10 6.27 -11.83
C ARG A 236 8.84 5.74 -11.14
N HIS A 237 8.91 4.55 -10.53
CA HIS A 237 7.77 3.87 -9.92
C HIS A 237 7.72 4.15 -8.43
N LEU A 238 6.57 4.57 -7.91
CA LEU A 238 6.40 4.97 -6.51
C LEU A 238 5.23 4.25 -5.85
N MET A 239 5.42 3.84 -4.60
CA MET A 239 4.35 3.40 -3.71
C MET A 239 4.13 4.46 -2.64
N LEU A 240 2.90 4.99 -2.55
CA LEU A 240 2.52 6.07 -1.66
C LEU A 240 1.82 5.50 -0.42
N GLY A 241 2.30 5.85 0.76
CA GLY A 241 1.73 5.41 2.03
C GLY A 241 1.07 6.57 2.78
N ARG A 242 1.60 6.90 3.94
CA ARG A 242 1.06 7.94 4.84
C ARG A 242 0.85 9.29 4.17
N GLY A 243 1.70 9.66 3.21
CA GLY A 243 1.53 10.88 2.42
C GLY A 243 0.20 10.92 1.68
N ALA A 244 -0.22 9.80 1.07
CA ALA A 244 -1.51 9.70 0.37
C ALA A 244 -2.72 9.78 1.31
N VAL A 245 -2.58 9.39 2.57
CA VAL A 245 -3.66 9.52 3.57
C VAL A 245 -3.73 10.94 4.12
N THR A 246 -2.57 11.59 4.25
CA THR A 246 -2.43 12.99 4.71
C THR A 246 -2.88 13.99 3.65
N ARG A 247 -2.55 13.72 2.39
CA ARG A 247 -2.93 14.49 1.20
C ARG A 247 -3.47 13.52 0.16
N PRO A 248 -4.79 13.26 0.15
CA PRO A 248 -5.40 12.30 -0.79
C PRO A 248 -5.21 12.66 -2.26
N ASP A 249 -4.90 13.89 -2.57
CA ASP A 249 -4.54 14.41 -3.90
C ASP A 249 -3.07 14.21 -4.29
N LEU A 250 -2.25 13.63 -3.41
CA LEU A 250 -0.80 13.50 -3.62
C LEU A 250 -0.44 12.81 -4.94
N VAL A 251 -1.17 11.76 -5.32
CA VAL A 251 -0.91 11.05 -6.58
C VAL A 251 -1.11 11.95 -7.80
N ALA A 252 -2.15 12.77 -7.80
CA ALA A 252 -2.42 13.73 -8.87
C ALA A 252 -1.39 14.86 -8.89
N GLN A 253 -0.98 15.35 -7.72
CA GLN A 253 0.07 16.38 -7.61
C GLN A 253 1.43 15.91 -8.14
N ILE A 254 1.81 14.65 -7.89
CA ILE A 254 3.09 14.09 -8.36
C ILE A 254 3.15 14.04 -9.89
N ASP A 255 2.07 13.63 -10.54
CA ASP A 255 2.05 13.41 -11.99
C ASP A 255 1.51 14.63 -12.77
N ARG A 256 1.25 15.76 -12.11
CA ARG A 256 0.72 16.98 -12.72
C ARG A 256 1.54 17.47 -13.91
N GLU A 257 2.85 17.43 -13.81
CA GLU A 257 3.76 17.89 -14.87
C GLU A 257 3.71 17.02 -16.13
N HIS A 258 3.20 15.81 -15.99
CA HIS A 258 3.08 14.82 -17.09
C HIS A 258 1.63 14.70 -17.59
N SER A 259 0.67 15.26 -16.89
CA SER A 259 -0.75 15.29 -17.27
C SER A 259 -1.12 16.71 -17.68
N GLN A 260 -1.96 16.86 -18.72
CA GLN A 260 -2.52 18.17 -19.15
C GLN A 260 -3.54 18.73 -18.12
N ILE A 261 -3.43 18.33 -16.86
CA ILE A 261 -4.34 18.70 -15.78
C ILE A 261 -3.86 20.00 -15.14
N SER A 262 -4.75 21.01 -15.04
CA SER A 262 -4.44 22.31 -14.43
C SER A 262 -4.17 22.21 -12.92
N ASN A 263 -3.49 23.19 -12.34
CA ASN A 263 -3.22 23.27 -10.90
C ASN A 263 -4.49 23.16 -10.06
N ASP A 264 -5.55 23.82 -10.48
CA ASP A 264 -6.83 23.83 -9.74
C ASP A 264 -7.52 22.48 -9.75
N GLN A 265 -7.31 21.66 -10.80
CA GLN A 265 -7.90 20.33 -10.91
C GLN A 265 -7.16 19.26 -10.10
N THR A 266 -5.88 19.47 -9.77
CA THR A 266 -5.08 18.51 -9.00
C THR A 266 -5.06 18.78 -7.50
N THR A 267 -5.54 19.94 -7.06
CA THR A 267 -5.58 20.31 -5.65
C THR A 267 -6.95 19.98 -5.07
N LEU A 268 -6.97 19.06 -4.11
CA LEU A 268 -8.18 18.74 -3.37
C LEU A 268 -8.41 19.78 -2.28
N LEU A 269 -9.44 20.60 -2.45
CA LEU A 269 -9.84 21.58 -1.45
C LEU A 269 -10.53 20.88 -0.26
N TRP A 270 -10.44 21.51 0.91
CA TRP A 270 -11.07 20.98 2.13
C TRP A 270 -12.58 20.76 1.94
N GLN A 271 -13.27 21.70 1.33
CA GLN A 271 -14.72 21.62 1.05
C GLN A 271 -15.09 20.35 0.26
N THR A 272 -14.31 20.03 -0.77
CA THR A 272 -14.52 18.82 -1.56
C THR A 272 -14.22 17.54 -0.72
N LEU A 273 -13.19 17.61 0.13
CA LEU A 273 -12.81 16.48 1.00
C LEU A 273 -13.87 16.19 2.07
N ILE A 274 -14.71 17.16 2.48
CA ILE A 274 -15.79 16.96 3.46
C ILE A 274 -16.76 15.86 3.00
N ALA A 275 -17.16 15.86 1.74
CA ALA A 275 -18.07 14.84 1.21
C ALA A 275 -17.49 13.42 1.35
N HIS A 276 -16.20 13.25 1.09
CA HIS A 276 -15.50 11.98 1.27
C HIS A 276 -15.35 11.58 2.75
N GLN A 277 -15.18 12.54 3.65
CA GLN A 277 -15.14 12.30 5.10
C GLN A 277 -16.51 11.87 5.63
N ILE A 278 -17.59 12.49 5.15
CA ILE A 278 -18.96 12.09 5.48
C ILE A 278 -19.22 10.67 4.95
N LYS A 279 -18.84 10.38 3.71
CA LYS A 279 -18.95 9.03 3.13
C LYS A 279 -18.20 7.99 3.96
N PHE A 280 -16.99 8.33 4.46
CA PHE A 280 -16.27 7.46 5.39
C PHE A 280 -17.07 7.18 6.67
N LEU A 281 -17.67 8.21 7.29
CA LEU A 281 -18.50 8.07 8.50
C LEU A 281 -19.84 7.35 8.25
N GLN A 282 -20.27 7.21 7.01
CA GLN A 282 -21.45 6.44 6.60
C GLN A 282 -21.10 4.99 6.20
N GLY A 283 -19.82 4.67 6.15
CA GLY A 283 -19.34 3.34 5.79
C GLY A 283 -19.70 2.27 6.83
N GLU A 284 -19.59 1.02 6.42
CA GLU A 284 -19.82 -0.13 7.28
C GLU A 284 -18.67 -0.37 8.26
N ALA A 285 -19.01 -0.58 9.52
CA ALA A 285 -18.08 -0.98 10.56
C ALA A 285 -18.82 -1.80 11.64
N LYS A 286 -18.06 -2.48 12.50
CA LYS A 286 -18.62 -3.28 13.60
C LYS A 286 -19.47 -2.45 14.58
N SER A 287 -19.21 -1.15 14.69
CA SER A 287 -19.99 -0.18 15.48
C SER A 287 -19.60 1.24 15.13
N ASP A 288 -20.46 2.21 15.45
CA ASP A 288 -20.18 3.64 15.30
C ASP A 288 -18.93 4.08 16.09
N ILE A 289 -18.66 3.47 17.25
CA ILE A 289 -17.48 3.78 18.05
C ILE A 289 -16.19 3.41 17.29
N VAL A 290 -16.16 2.25 16.65
CA VAL A 290 -15.03 1.81 15.83
C VAL A 290 -14.86 2.74 14.65
N LEU A 291 -15.92 3.06 13.94
CA LEU A 291 -15.89 3.95 12.77
C LEU A 291 -15.43 5.36 13.14
N VAL A 292 -15.93 5.93 14.22
CA VAL A 292 -15.49 7.23 14.75
C VAL A 292 -14.02 7.20 15.14
N GLY A 293 -13.56 6.12 15.78
CA GLY A 293 -12.14 5.94 16.12
C GLY A 293 -11.24 5.95 14.87
N ARG A 294 -11.67 5.22 13.83
CA ARG A 294 -10.98 5.16 12.53
C ARG A 294 -10.99 6.51 11.81
N TYR A 295 -12.13 7.19 11.80
CA TYR A 295 -12.23 8.53 11.25
C TYR A 295 -11.29 9.52 11.94
N LYS A 296 -11.22 9.51 13.27
CA LYS A 296 -10.31 10.36 14.03
C LYS A 296 -8.84 10.05 13.74
N GLN A 297 -8.50 8.78 13.52
CA GLN A 297 -7.16 8.41 13.08
C GLN A 297 -6.83 9.06 11.71
N TRP A 298 -7.77 9.03 10.77
CA TRP A 298 -7.60 9.71 9.48
C TRP A 298 -7.53 11.23 9.63
N LEU A 299 -8.47 11.84 10.36
CA LEU A 299 -8.50 13.29 10.60
C LEU A 299 -7.19 13.78 11.24
N ALA A 300 -6.63 13.04 12.20
CA ALA A 300 -5.34 13.37 12.79
C ALA A 300 -4.18 13.37 11.75
N MET A 301 -4.26 12.55 10.71
CA MET A 301 -3.31 12.61 9.60
C MET A 301 -3.57 13.80 8.69
N LEU A 302 -4.84 14.09 8.39
CA LEU A 302 -5.24 15.24 7.57
C LEU A 302 -4.78 16.58 8.19
N THR A 303 -4.63 16.67 9.52
CA THR A 303 -4.12 17.90 10.18
C THR A 303 -2.72 18.32 9.71
N LYS A 304 -1.98 17.44 9.08
CA LYS A 304 -0.65 17.74 8.52
C LYS A 304 -0.72 18.29 7.09
N GLY A 305 -1.86 18.07 6.43
CA GLY A 305 -2.09 18.49 5.05
C GLY A 305 -3.07 19.66 4.89
N TYR A 306 -3.93 19.87 5.90
CA TYR A 306 -5.02 20.86 5.86
C TYR A 306 -5.11 21.61 7.20
N SER A 307 -5.12 22.94 7.16
CA SER A 307 -5.32 23.80 8.34
C SER A 307 -6.69 23.60 8.98
N GLU A 308 -7.73 23.43 8.13
CA GLU A 308 -9.11 23.22 8.52
C GLU A 308 -9.29 21.91 9.31
N ALA A 309 -8.54 20.86 8.95
CA ALA A 309 -8.52 19.61 9.68
C ALA A 309 -8.06 19.80 11.14
N LYS A 310 -7.14 20.76 11.40
CA LYS A 310 -6.67 21.04 12.75
C LYS A 310 -7.76 21.72 13.57
N ILE A 311 -8.50 22.67 12.98
CA ILE A 311 -9.63 23.33 13.62
C ILE A 311 -10.71 22.29 13.98
N LEU A 312 -11.09 21.47 13.01
CA LEU A 312 -12.06 20.40 13.22
C LEU A 312 -11.60 19.40 14.29
N TRP A 313 -10.34 18.97 14.23
CA TRP A 313 -9.77 18.07 15.23
C TRP A 313 -9.92 18.63 16.65
N ASP A 314 -9.61 19.88 16.86
CA ASP A 314 -9.70 20.52 18.18
C ASP A 314 -11.13 20.58 18.69
N SER A 315 -12.13 20.70 17.81
CA SER A 315 -13.54 20.72 18.16
C SER A 315 -14.10 19.32 18.50
N ILE A 316 -13.67 18.26 17.77
CA ILE A 316 -14.29 16.93 17.87
C ILE A 316 -13.40 15.85 18.53
N LYS A 317 -12.18 16.14 18.95
CA LYS A 317 -11.24 15.11 19.47
C LYS A 317 -11.80 14.31 20.66
N ARG A 318 -12.73 14.86 21.44
CA ARG A 318 -13.41 14.18 22.55
C ARG A 318 -14.80 13.65 22.21
N GLU A 319 -15.38 14.09 21.06
CA GLU A 319 -16.71 13.67 20.63
C GLU A 319 -16.73 12.18 20.24
N LYS A 320 -17.76 11.45 20.65
CA LYS A 320 -17.95 10.03 20.32
C LYS A 320 -19.20 9.78 19.49
N ASN A 321 -20.08 10.76 19.41
CA ASN A 321 -21.31 10.67 18.63
C ASN A 321 -21.04 10.94 17.15
N LYS A 322 -21.32 9.96 16.31
CA LYS A 322 -21.11 10.03 14.86
C LYS A 322 -21.90 11.18 14.21
N ALA A 323 -23.17 11.37 14.60
CA ALA A 323 -24.00 12.42 14.03
C ALA A 323 -23.48 13.83 14.38
N ALA A 324 -23.02 14.03 15.63
CA ALA A 324 -22.40 15.29 16.03
C ALA A 324 -21.12 15.60 15.23
N ILE A 325 -20.31 14.57 14.94
CA ILE A 325 -19.10 14.73 14.10
C ILE A 325 -19.47 15.09 12.66
N ILE A 326 -20.50 14.46 12.08
CA ILE A 326 -20.98 14.79 10.73
C ILE A 326 -21.50 16.24 10.69
N SER A 327 -22.26 16.66 11.71
CA SER A 327 -22.74 18.04 11.80
C SER A 327 -21.58 19.05 11.90
N ALA A 328 -20.54 18.75 12.69
CA ALA A 328 -19.35 19.61 12.79
C ALA A 328 -18.59 19.70 11.45
N LEU A 329 -18.50 18.59 10.68
CA LEU A 329 -17.95 18.57 9.33
C LEU A 329 -18.71 19.49 8.38
N GLN A 330 -20.04 19.40 8.36
CA GLN A 330 -20.90 20.23 7.51
C GLN A 330 -20.77 21.73 7.86
N MET A 331 -20.60 22.04 9.15
CA MET A 331 -20.37 23.44 9.58
C MET A 331 -18.99 23.96 9.18
N SER A 332 -18.00 23.11 8.98
CA SER A 332 -16.65 23.49 8.52
C SER A 332 -16.57 23.72 7.00
N GLU A 333 -17.67 23.56 6.28
CA GLU A 333 -17.81 23.86 4.85
C GLU A 333 -17.95 25.37 4.58
N GLN A 334 -18.37 26.12 5.60
CA GLN A 334 -18.55 27.59 5.55
C GLN A 334 -17.27 28.32 5.93
#